data_49442116749d453a51b6c90a1379d103
#
_entry.id   49442116749d453a51b6c90a1379d103
#
_cell.length_a   1.000
_cell.length_b   1.000
_cell.length_c   1.000
_cell.angle_alpha   90.00
_cell.angle_beta   90.00
_cell.angle_gamma   90.00
#
_symmetry.space_group_name_H-M   'P 1'
#
loop_
_entity.id
_entity.type
_entity.pdbx_description
1 polymer ?
#
loop_
_entity_poly.entity_id
_entity_poly.type
_entity_poly.pdbx_seq_one_letter_code
_entity_poly.pdbx_strand_id
1 'polypeptide(L)'
;MKCEQAEELISALIDDELSDPERSSIEGHLKDCPKCQRAYEWGRVLNREMRTVSASVIAPVDLRQRILSDQRTSPKESKSTLRSRLLLQFQPFLRPAYALALIAIVAVSIFFLVSVGSQSISLKALKIRAQIDKGEISLHQATNTDELHDWLGRAVGGKFSPLGYDFSPLGVKPIGGTVRELDGRQILVAVFRGNGLSITCFTFLGTEEDAPKNATVFLDPGTRIRFYSFSRNGIQAVLHREGNVVCLLTSNMSSEELLSLVRSSSPHKHRHNPTA
;
A
#
# COMPACT_ATOMS: atom_id res chain seq x y z
N MET A 1 16.86 17.26 -26.21
CA MET A 1 16.35 16.28 -25.21
C MET A 1 14.94 15.85 -25.61
N LYS A 2 14.55 14.56 -25.40
CA LYS A 2 13.18 14.06 -25.65
C LYS A 2 12.30 14.36 -24.43
N CYS A 3 10.96 14.44 -24.62
CA CYS A 3 10.03 14.71 -23.51
C CYS A 3 10.09 13.67 -22.38
N GLU A 4 10.27 12.38 -22.70
CA GLU A 4 10.40 11.31 -21.70
C GLU A 4 11.60 11.55 -20.77
N GLN A 5 12.75 11.94 -21.33
CA GLN A 5 13.94 12.28 -20.56
C GLN A 5 13.76 13.56 -19.72
N ALA A 6 13.01 14.54 -20.26
CA ALA A 6 12.70 15.76 -19.53
C ALA A 6 11.76 15.49 -18.35
N GLU A 7 10.75 14.64 -18.51
CA GLU A 7 9.82 14.26 -17.45
C GLU A 7 10.54 13.60 -16.25
N GLU A 8 11.56 12.77 -16.49
CA GLU A 8 12.39 12.17 -15.44
C GLU A 8 13.22 13.19 -14.64
N LEU A 9 13.67 14.27 -15.30
CA LEU A 9 14.51 15.28 -14.68
C LEU A 9 13.73 16.41 -14.00
N ILE A 10 12.41 16.57 -14.26
CA ILE A 10 11.60 17.65 -13.69
C ILE A 10 11.60 17.63 -12.17
N SER A 11 11.49 16.45 -11.54
CA SER A 11 11.49 16.34 -10.08
C SER A 11 12.83 16.78 -9.47
N ALA A 12 13.94 16.32 -10.04
CA ALA A 12 15.28 16.70 -9.60
C ALA A 12 15.57 18.19 -9.83
N LEU A 13 15.00 18.80 -10.90
CA LEU A 13 15.07 20.24 -11.12
C LEU A 13 14.31 21.03 -10.07
N ILE A 14 13.15 20.54 -9.62
CA ILE A 14 12.34 21.18 -8.57
C ILE A 14 13.03 21.11 -7.21
N ASP A 15 13.74 20.02 -6.95
CA ASP A 15 14.45 19.76 -5.68
C ASP A 15 15.88 20.32 -5.65
N ASP A 16 16.33 20.93 -6.75
CA ASP A 16 17.68 21.53 -6.92
C ASP A 16 18.81 20.50 -6.85
N GLU A 17 18.55 19.27 -7.31
CA GLU A 17 19.49 18.14 -7.24
C GLU A 17 20.24 17.86 -8.57
N LEU A 18 19.99 18.66 -9.62
CA LEU A 18 20.64 18.48 -10.94
C LEU A 18 22.04 19.07 -10.98
N SER A 19 22.93 18.41 -11.72
CA SER A 19 24.20 18.99 -12.14
C SER A 19 24.02 20.14 -13.14
N ASP A 20 24.98 21.04 -13.23
CA ASP A 20 24.92 22.20 -14.15
C ASP A 20 24.63 21.84 -15.62
N PRO A 21 25.24 20.78 -16.21
CA PRO A 21 24.94 20.40 -17.58
C PRO A 21 23.53 19.84 -17.77
N GLU A 22 23.02 19.07 -16.81
CA GLU A 22 21.66 18.54 -16.86
C GLU A 22 20.63 19.65 -16.71
N ARG A 23 20.87 20.59 -15.78
CA ARG A 23 20.04 21.78 -15.58
C ARG A 23 19.93 22.61 -16.86
N SER A 24 21.06 22.93 -17.50
CA SER A 24 21.08 23.68 -18.74
C SER A 24 20.30 22.98 -19.85
N SER A 25 20.43 21.65 -19.93
CA SER A 25 19.76 20.84 -20.94
C SER A 25 18.24 20.82 -20.76
N ILE A 26 17.74 20.65 -19.53
CA ILE A 26 16.30 20.62 -19.24
C ILE A 26 15.69 22.03 -19.36
N GLU A 27 16.36 23.05 -18.88
CA GLU A 27 15.88 24.45 -19.02
C GLU A 27 15.74 24.86 -20.49
N GLY A 28 16.65 24.41 -21.36
CA GLY A 28 16.52 24.58 -22.81
C GLY A 28 15.25 23.91 -23.35
N HIS A 29 15.02 22.64 -22.98
CA HIS A 29 13.83 21.91 -23.41
C HIS A 29 12.51 22.52 -22.89
N LEU A 30 12.49 23.03 -21.67
CA LEU A 30 11.29 23.67 -21.08
C LEU A 30 10.90 24.94 -21.82
N LYS A 31 11.84 25.68 -22.44
CA LYS A 31 11.54 26.84 -23.27
C LYS A 31 10.80 26.49 -24.55
N ASP A 32 11.12 25.32 -25.10
CA ASP A 32 10.63 24.90 -26.43
C ASP A 32 9.44 23.94 -26.35
N CYS A 33 9.16 23.35 -25.18
CA CYS A 33 8.10 22.34 -25.00
C CYS A 33 7.02 22.78 -24.00
N PRO A 34 5.85 23.23 -24.46
CA PRO A 34 4.75 23.68 -23.57
C PRO A 34 4.17 22.56 -22.68
N LYS A 35 4.30 21.29 -23.09
CA LYS A 35 3.86 20.13 -22.29
C LYS A 35 4.72 19.99 -21.03
N CYS A 36 6.04 19.95 -21.20
CA CYS A 36 6.98 19.78 -20.09
C CYS A 36 7.05 21.03 -19.21
N GLN A 37 6.89 22.23 -19.79
CA GLN A 37 6.77 23.47 -19.03
C GLN A 37 5.58 23.43 -18.06
N ARG A 38 4.39 23.02 -18.53
CA ARG A 38 3.20 22.89 -17.65
C ARG A 38 3.41 21.86 -16.54
N ALA A 39 4.05 20.72 -16.85
CA ALA A 39 4.38 19.71 -15.86
C ALA A 39 5.33 20.27 -14.78
N TYR A 40 6.33 21.02 -15.17
CA TYR A 40 7.26 21.70 -14.26
C TYR A 40 6.56 22.74 -13.38
N GLU A 41 5.74 23.62 -13.96
CA GLU A 41 4.98 24.63 -13.22
C GLU A 41 4.05 23.99 -12.20
N TRP A 42 3.32 22.94 -12.60
CA TRP A 42 2.46 22.19 -11.69
C TRP A 42 3.24 21.55 -10.55
N GLY A 43 4.37 20.90 -10.84
CA GLY A 43 5.24 20.32 -9.82
C GLY A 43 5.77 21.35 -8.83
N ARG A 44 6.14 22.55 -9.29
CA ARG A 44 6.57 23.65 -8.40
C ARG A 44 5.46 24.14 -7.48
N VAL A 45 4.23 24.27 -7.99
CA VAL A 45 3.07 24.65 -7.16
C VAL A 45 2.85 23.59 -6.09
N LEU A 46 2.83 22.32 -6.47
CA LEU A 46 2.65 21.19 -5.53
C LEU A 46 3.75 21.17 -4.46
N ASN A 47 5.01 21.32 -4.84
CA ASN A 47 6.14 21.36 -3.89
C ASN A 47 6.00 22.52 -2.90
N ARG A 48 5.57 23.70 -3.36
CA ARG A 48 5.32 24.86 -2.50
C ARG A 48 4.21 24.57 -1.47
N GLU A 49 3.08 24.03 -1.91
CA GLU A 49 1.97 23.67 -1.02
C GLU A 49 2.38 22.61 0.00
N MET A 50 3.12 21.60 -0.42
CA MET A 50 3.64 20.56 0.48
C MET A 50 4.60 21.14 1.53
N ARG A 51 5.45 22.10 1.15
CA ARG A 51 6.35 22.78 2.10
C ARG A 51 5.58 23.63 3.12
N THR A 52 4.48 24.27 2.74
CA THR A 52 3.67 25.05 3.69
C THR A 52 2.98 24.14 4.71
N VAL A 53 2.46 22.98 4.26
CA VAL A 53 1.85 21.98 5.15
C VAL A 53 2.90 21.35 6.05
N SER A 54 4.07 20.98 5.51
CA SER A 54 5.15 20.33 6.28
C SER A 54 5.74 21.25 7.35
N ALA A 55 5.72 22.56 7.16
CA ALA A 55 6.18 23.54 8.16
C ALA A 55 5.33 23.54 9.45
N SER A 56 4.10 23.04 9.37
CA SER A 56 3.20 22.90 10.53
C SER A 56 3.36 21.56 11.28
N VAL A 57 4.12 20.61 10.72
CA VAL A 57 4.33 19.30 11.31
C VAL A 57 5.60 19.31 12.15
N ILE A 58 5.44 19.23 13.46
CA ILE A 58 6.57 19.14 14.40
C ILE A 58 6.94 17.68 14.58
N ALA A 59 8.18 17.33 14.20
CA ALA A 59 8.70 15.98 14.40
C ALA A 59 8.84 15.68 15.91
N PRO A 60 8.50 14.44 16.36
CA PRO A 60 8.70 14.03 17.74
C PRO A 60 10.16 14.21 18.19
N VAL A 61 10.35 14.64 19.44
CA VAL A 61 11.70 14.96 19.97
C VAL A 61 12.62 13.74 19.97
N ASP A 62 12.08 12.57 20.21
CA ASP A 62 12.79 11.28 20.20
C ASP A 62 13.29 10.88 18.80
N LEU A 63 12.59 11.27 17.73
CA LEU A 63 13.02 10.99 16.36
C LEU A 63 14.36 11.68 16.03
N ARG A 64 14.53 12.92 16.48
CA ARG A 64 15.78 13.65 16.28
C ARG A 64 16.95 12.97 16.99
N GLN A 65 16.75 12.50 18.22
CA GLN A 65 17.77 11.78 18.96
C GLN A 65 18.16 10.46 18.31
N ARG A 66 17.16 9.72 17.78
CA ARG A 66 17.40 8.46 17.06
C ARG A 66 18.23 8.69 15.80
N ILE A 67 17.90 9.68 14.98
CA ILE A 67 18.66 10.01 13.77
C ILE A 67 20.11 10.39 14.12
N LEU A 68 20.30 11.21 15.15
CA LEU A 68 21.65 11.63 15.57
C LEU A 68 22.45 10.48 16.18
N SER A 69 21.82 9.51 16.84
CA SER A 69 22.49 8.32 17.35
C SER A 69 22.90 7.38 16.22
N ASP A 70 22.05 7.19 15.20
CA ASP A 70 22.37 6.37 14.03
C ASP A 70 23.54 6.94 13.20
N GLN A 71 23.62 8.25 13.09
CA GLN A 71 24.78 8.88 12.42
C GLN A 71 26.10 8.67 13.16
N ARG A 72 26.06 8.49 14.48
CA ARG A 72 27.27 8.20 15.28
C ARG A 72 27.75 6.75 15.14
N THR A 73 26.86 5.85 14.75
CA THR A 73 27.15 4.44 14.49
C THR A 73 27.53 4.16 13.03
N SER A 74 27.42 5.16 12.15
CA SER A 74 27.95 5.06 10.79
C SER A 74 29.46 4.85 10.87
N PRO A 75 30.00 3.74 10.35
CA PRO A 75 31.44 3.50 10.44
C PRO A 75 32.17 4.64 9.71
N LYS A 76 32.91 5.46 10.45
CA LYS A 76 33.95 6.30 9.84
C LYS A 76 34.73 5.39 8.91
N GLU A 77 34.90 5.78 7.66
CA GLU A 77 35.80 5.14 6.71
C GLU A 77 37.13 4.92 7.38
N SER A 78 37.29 3.80 8.05
CA SER A 78 38.57 3.28 8.49
C SER A 78 39.30 2.87 7.22
N LYS A 79 40.26 3.65 6.82
CA LYS A 79 41.20 3.36 5.74
C LYS A 79 41.66 1.93 5.91
N SER A 80 41.07 1.01 5.17
CA SER A 80 41.40 -0.43 5.23
C SER A 80 42.67 -0.70 4.44
N THR A 81 43.79 -0.40 5.02
CA THR A 81 45.10 -0.89 4.55
C THR A 81 45.30 -2.40 4.83
N LEU A 82 44.40 -3.01 5.61
CA LEU A 82 44.48 -4.46 5.90
C LEU A 82 43.70 -5.34 4.90
N ARG A 83 42.66 -4.80 4.25
CA ARG A 83 41.88 -5.60 3.27
C ARG A 83 42.61 -5.83 1.96
N SER A 84 43.53 -4.93 1.57
CA SER A 84 44.28 -5.09 0.33
C SER A 84 45.34 -6.19 0.41
N ARG A 85 45.85 -6.52 1.60
CA ARG A 85 46.85 -7.60 1.74
C ARG A 85 46.24 -9.00 1.77
N LEU A 86 45.00 -9.17 2.27
CA LEU A 86 44.33 -10.48 2.28
C LEU A 86 43.81 -10.88 0.91
N LEU A 87 43.37 -9.93 0.09
CA LEU A 87 42.84 -10.20 -1.27
C LEU A 87 43.94 -10.57 -2.27
N LEU A 88 45.18 -10.08 -2.06
CA LEU A 88 46.32 -10.42 -2.92
C LEU A 88 46.86 -11.84 -2.70
N GLN A 89 46.58 -12.47 -1.58
CA GLN A 89 47.10 -13.81 -1.24
C GLN A 89 46.19 -14.96 -1.78
N PHE A 90 44.95 -14.62 -2.24
CA PHE A 90 44.02 -15.60 -2.83
C PHE A 90 43.92 -15.54 -4.36
N GLN A 91 44.78 -14.77 -5.03
CA GLN A 91 44.77 -14.60 -6.49
C GLN A 91 45.03 -15.85 -7.36
N PRO A 92 45.69 -16.95 -6.90
CA PRO A 92 45.94 -18.07 -7.80
C PRO A 92 44.76 -19.02 -7.96
N PHE A 93 43.65 -18.88 -7.17
CA PHE A 93 42.54 -19.87 -7.20
C PHE A 93 41.25 -19.43 -7.87
N LEU A 94 41.11 -18.18 -8.24
CA LEU A 94 39.91 -17.67 -8.93
C LEU A 94 40.08 -17.76 -10.45
N ARG A 95 39.90 -18.97 -11.00
CA ARG A 95 39.64 -19.10 -12.43
C ARG A 95 38.38 -18.28 -12.77
N PRO A 96 38.36 -17.54 -13.90
CA PRO A 96 37.24 -16.66 -14.25
C PRO A 96 35.87 -17.35 -14.26
N ALA A 97 35.84 -18.68 -14.40
CA ALA A 97 34.63 -19.49 -14.33
C ALA A 97 33.94 -19.44 -12.95
N TYR A 98 34.68 -19.37 -11.85
CA TYR A 98 34.09 -19.31 -10.50
C TYR A 98 33.58 -17.92 -10.14
N ALA A 99 34.20 -16.86 -10.68
CA ALA A 99 33.73 -15.49 -10.50
C ALA A 99 32.35 -15.28 -11.17
N LEU A 100 32.17 -15.82 -12.38
CA LEU A 100 30.89 -15.80 -13.09
C LEU A 100 29.82 -16.63 -12.37
N ALA A 101 30.17 -17.79 -11.82
CA ALA A 101 29.27 -18.62 -11.04
C ALA A 101 28.80 -17.92 -9.75
N LEU A 102 29.70 -17.23 -9.03
CA LEU A 102 29.34 -16.46 -7.84
C LEU A 102 28.44 -15.28 -8.17
N ILE A 103 28.73 -14.55 -9.25
CA ILE A 103 27.85 -13.45 -9.72
C ILE A 103 26.48 -13.98 -10.12
N ALA A 104 26.41 -15.11 -10.79
CA ALA A 104 25.14 -15.75 -11.14
C ALA A 104 24.34 -16.20 -9.90
N ILE A 105 24.99 -16.78 -8.89
CA ILE A 105 24.35 -17.19 -7.63
C ILE A 105 23.83 -15.96 -6.88
N VAL A 106 24.62 -14.89 -6.79
CA VAL A 106 24.19 -13.63 -6.15
C VAL A 106 23.03 -12.98 -6.91
N ALA A 107 23.11 -12.94 -8.24
CA ALA A 107 22.03 -12.42 -9.08
C ALA A 107 20.74 -13.23 -8.96
N VAL A 108 20.84 -14.57 -8.94
CA VAL A 108 19.70 -15.46 -8.71
C VAL A 108 19.15 -15.29 -7.29
N SER A 109 20.00 -15.14 -6.28
CA SER A 109 19.57 -14.91 -4.90
C SER A 109 18.87 -13.55 -4.75
N ILE A 110 19.39 -12.50 -5.36
CA ILE A 110 18.76 -11.17 -5.40
C ILE A 110 17.45 -11.25 -6.19
N PHE A 111 17.43 -11.93 -7.34
CA PHE A 111 16.23 -12.15 -8.12
C PHE A 111 15.17 -12.94 -7.33
N PHE A 112 15.55 -13.97 -6.57
CA PHE A 112 14.65 -14.70 -5.68
C PHE A 112 14.16 -13.84 -4.51
N LEU A 113 15.02 -13.04 -3.88
CA LEU A 113 14.65 -12.11 -2.80
C LEU A 113 13.71 -11.01 -3.30
N VAL A 114 13.92 -10.51 -4.52
CA VAL A 114 13.05 -9.50 -5.16
C VAL A 114 11.78 -10.14 -5.74
N SER A 115 11.84 -11.38 -6.24
CA SER A 115 10.70 -12.11 -6.81
C SER A 115 9.81 -12.77 -5.76
N VAL A 116 10.30 -13.02 -4.54
CA VAL A 116 9.46 -13.22 -3.33
C VAL A 116 8.86 -11.87 -2.94
N GLY A 117 8.47 -11.10 -3.97
CA GLY A 117 7.82 -9.82 -3.87
C GLY A 117 6.70 -9.88 -2.85
N SER A 118 6.67 -8.96 -1.94
CA SER A 118 5.65 -8.79 -0.92
C SER A 118 4.27 -9.02 -1.53
N GLN A 119 3.66 -10.15 -1.22
CA GLN A 119 2.28 -10.39 -1.60
C GLN A 119 1.47 -9.22 -1.07
N SER A 120 0.64 -8.61 -1.93
CA SER A 120 -0.21 -7.51 -1.50
C SER A 120 -0.96 -7.90 -0.21
N ILE A 121 -1.17 -6.96 0.67
CA ILE A 121 -1.86 -7.19 1.95
C ILE A 121 -3.23 -7.84 1.73
N SER A 122 -3.89 -7.52 0.60
CA SER A 122 -5.16 -8.12 0.19
C SER A 122 -5.05 -9.63 0.00
N LEU A 123 -3.98 -10.13 -0.61
CA LEU A 123 -3.76 -11.56 -0.77
C LEU A 123 -3.44 -12.27 0.55
N LYS A 124 -2.79 -11.58 1.50
CA LYS A 124 -2.57 -12.09 2.86
C LYS A 124 -3.88 -12.11 3.66
N ALA A 125 -4.76 -11.13 3.48
CA ALA A 125 -6.08 -11.11 4.10
C ALA A 125 -6.96 -12.30 3.67
N LEU A 126 -6.86 -12.74 2.41
CA LEU A 126 -7.55 -13.96 1.96
C LEU A 126 -7.07 -15.23 2.69
N LYS A 127 -5.81 -15.27 3.15
CA LYS A 127 -5.33 -16.39 3.98
C LYS A 127 -5.97 -16.36 5.37
N ILE A 128 -6.13 -15.15 5.97
CA ILE A 128 -6.85 -15.00 7.24
C ILE A 128 -8.30 -15.46 7.08
N ARG A 129 -8.98 -15.11 5.99
CA ARG A 129 -10.32 -15.60 5.71
C ARG A 129 -10.36 -17.14 5.70
N ALA A 130 -9.44 -17.77 4.99
CA ALA A 130 -9.39 -19.23 4.92
C ALA A 130 -9.17 -19.87 6.31
N GLN A 131 -8.40 -19.23 7.18
CA GLN A 131 -8.20 -19.67 8.58
C GLN A 131 -9.48 -19.49 9.43
N ILE A 132 -10.23 -18.39 9.21
CA ILE A 132 -11.51 -18.18 9.87
C ILE A 132 -12.53 -19.23 9.42
N ASP A 133 -12.60 -19.54 8.13
CA ASP A 133 -13.53 -20.53 7.58
C ASP A 133 -13.23 -21.95 8.09
N LYS A 134 -11.97 -22.25 8.43
CA LYS A 134 -11.54 -23.49 9.09
C LYS A 134 -11.71 -23.49 10.61
N GLY A 135 -12.10 -22.37 11.22
CA GLY A 135 -12.21 -22.24 12.67
C GLY A 135 -10.86 -22.10 13.41
N GLU A 136 -9.76 -21.84 12.68
CA GLU A 136 -8.42 -21.67 13.27
C GLU A 136 -8.25 -20.33 14.02
N ILE A 137 -9.15 -19.37 13.76
CA ILE A 137 -9.13 -18.04 14.37
C ILE A 137 -10.39 -17.84 15.17
N SER A 138 -10.22 -17.54 16.46
CA SER A 138 -11.32 -17.15 17.34
C SER A 138 -11.82 -15.75 17.00
N LEU A 139 -13.14 -15.60 16.95
CA LEU A 139 -13.81 -14.32 16.74
C LEU A 139 -14.43 -13.85 18.07
N HIS A 140 -14.34 -12.54 18.33
CA HIS A 140 -15.19 -11.90 19.31
C HIS A 140 -16.61 -11.90 18.76
N GLN A 141 -17.51 -12.58 19.44
CA GLN A 141 -18.92 -12.71 19.03
C GLN A 141 -19.66 -11.38 19.21
N ALA A 142 -20.52 -11.06 18.26
CA ALA A 142 -21.39 -9.89 18.31
C ALA A 142 -22.78 -10.28 17.81
N THR A 143 -23.81 -9.69 18.41
CA THR A 143 -25.20 -9.98 18.09
C THR A 143 -25.75 -9.06 17.00
N ASN A 144 -25.17 -7.87 16.84
CA ASN A 144 -25.56 -6.89 15.83
C ASN A 144 -24.33 -6.17 15.28
N THR A 145 -24.53 -5.46 14.18
CA THR A 145 -23.47 -4.79 13.43
C THR A 145 -22.85 -3.62 14.20
N ASP A 146 -23.67 -2.86 14.92
CA ASP A 146 -23.20 -1.68 15.66
C ASP A 146 -22.29 -2.08 16.81
N GLU A 147 -22.67 -3.11 17.57
CA GLU A 147 -21.85 -3.69 18.64
C GLU A 147 -20.49 -4.17 18.09
N LEU A 148 -20.51 -4.85 16.93
CA LEU A 148 -19.31 -5.33 16.27
C LEU A 148 -18.40 -4.18 15.85
N HIS A 149 -18.96 -3.13 15.22
CA HIS A 149 -18.21 -1.96 14.77
C HIS A 149 -17.61 -1.18 15.93
N ASP A 150 -18.38 -0.97 17.00
CA ASP A 150 -17.92 -0.30 18.21
C ASP A 150 -16.78 -1.05 18.89
N TRP A 151 -16.90 -2.38 18.98
CA TRP A 151 -15.84 -3.20 19.55
C TRP A 151 -14.57 -3.14 18.69
N LEU A 152 -14.67 -3.30 17.37
CA LEU A 152 -13.55 -3.23 16.46
C LEU A 152 -12.86 -1.86 16.51
N GLY A 153 -13.63 -0.77 16.51
CA GLY A 153 -13.10 0.59 16.62
C GLY A 153 -12.33 0.83 17.91
N ARG A 154 -12.86 0.36 19.05
CA ARG A 154 -12.18 0.44 20.35
C ARG A 154 -10.90 -0.39 20.39
N ALA A 155 -10.89 -1.55 19.76
CA ALA A 155 -9.74 -2.45 19.75
C ALA A 155 -8.50 -1.87 19.04
N VAL A 156 -8.67 -0.86 18.17
CA VAL A 156 -7.58 -0.12 17.52
C VAL A 156 -7.40 1.30 18.08
N GLY A 157 -7.98 1.57 19.27
CA GLY A 157 -7.87 2.86 19.94
C GLY A 157 -8.56 4.01 19.19
N GLY A 158 -9.60 3.74 18.43
CA GLY A 158 -10.35 4.75 17.68
C GLY A 158 -9.61 5.36 16.48
N LYS A 159 -8.47 4.81 16.07
CA LYS A 159 -7.66 5.34 14.95
C LYS A 159 -8.42 5.30 13.62
N PHE A 160 -9.25 4.31 13.43
CA PHE A 160 -10.17 4.14 12.31
C PHE A 160 -11.27 3.15 12.70
N SER A 161 -12.35 3.12 11.92
CA SER A 161 -13.50 2.24 12.17
C SER A 161 -13.80 1.41 10.91
N PRO A 162 -14.47 0.26 11.03
CA PRO A 162 -15.01 -0.46 9.90
C PRO A 162 -15.91 0.45 9.07
N LEU A 163 -15.91 0.26 7.74
CA LEU A 163 -16.90 0.89 6.90
C LEU A 163 -18.27 0.22 7.12
N GLY A 164 -19.30 1.03 7.30
CA GLY A 164 -20.65 0.55 7.55
C GLY A 164 -21.31 0.05 6.28
N TYR A 165 -21.45 -1.26 6.13
CA TYR A 165 -22.24 -1.90 5.08
C TYR A 165 -23.51 -2.47 5.69
N ASP A 166 -24.63 -2.23 5.01
CA ASP A 166 -25.89 -2.90 5.37
C ASP A 166 -26.05 -4.18 4.55
N PHE A 167 -25.85 -5.31 5.21
CA PHE A 167 -26.05 -6.63 4.62
C PHE A 167 -27.41 -7.25 4.98
N SER A 168 -28.26 -6.52 5.69
CA SER A 168 -29.60 -7.00 6.10
C SER A 168 -30.46 -7.48 4.94
N PRO A 169 -30.44 -6.80 3.74
CA PRO A 169 -31.22 -7.26 2.60
C PRO A 169 -30.83 -8.64 2.08
N LEU A 170 -29.60 -9.10 2.38
CA LEU A 170 -29.12 -10.44 2.00
C LEU A 170 -29.45 -11.51 3.04
N GLY A 171 -30.04 -11.12 4.17
CA GLY A 171 -30.33 -12.03 5.27
C GLY A 171 -29.09 -12.58 5.99
N VAL A 172 -27.93 -11.90 5.84
CA VAL A 172 -26.72 -12.24 6.60
C VAL A 172 -26.63 -11.42 7.87
N LYS A 173 -26.11 -12.05 8.93
CA LYS A 173 -25.94 -11.44 10.25
C LYS A 173 -24.46 -11.45 10.65
N PRO A 174 -24.01 -10.50 11.48
CA PRO A 174 -22.69 -10.56 12.04
C PRO A 174 -22.57 -11.80 12.93
N ILE A 175 -21.46 -12.50 12.82
CA ILE A 175 -21.12 -13.62 13.71
C ILE A 175 -19.96 -13.24 14.65
N GLY A 176 -19.22 -12.19 14.32
CA GLY A 176 -18.16 -11.66 15.15
C GLY A 176 -17.03 -11.04 14.35
N GLY A 177 -15.99 -10.64 15.04
CA GLY A 177 -14.82 -10.01 14.45
C GLY A 177 -13.54 -10.28 15.22
N THR A 178 -12.42 -9.87 14.63
CA THR A 178 -11.10 -9.93 15.24
C THR A 178 -10.20 -8.81 14.73
N VAL A 179 -9.16 -8.49 15.46
CA VAL A 179 -8.09 -7.59 15.00
C VAL A 179 -6.85 -8.42 14.77
N ARG A 180 -6.23 -8.23 13.63
CA ARG A 180 -4.98 -8.93 13.24
C ARG A 180 -3.95 -7.92 12.81
N GLU A 181 -2.70 -8.33 12.86
CA GLU A 181 -1.59 -7.54 12.35
C GLU A 181 -1.01 -8.19 11.09
N LEU A 182 -0.89 -7.42 10.02
CA LEU A 182 -0.24 -7.82 8.78
C LEU A 182 0.72 -6.72 8.34
N ASP A 183 1.98 -7.07 8.14
CA ASP A 183 3.01 -6.13 7.68
C ASP A 183 3.10 -4.87 8.56
N GLY A 184 2.97 -5.02 9.88
CA GLY A 184 2.99 -3.91 10.84
C GLY A 184 1.73 -3.04 10.84
N ARG A 185 0.66 -3.41 10.11
CA ARG A 185 -0.62 -2.70 10.05
C ARG A 185 -1.71 -3.49 10.78
N GLN A 186 -2.50 -2.79 11.59
CA GLN A 186 -3.68 -3.36 12.22
C GLN A 186 -4.80 -3.49 11.20
N ILE A 187 -5.44 -4.66 11.16
CA ILE A 187 -6.55 -4.99 10.26
C ILE A 187 -7.74 -5.41 11.09
N LEU A 188 -8.83 -4.69 10.93
CA LEU A 188 -10.12 -5.06 11.48
C LEU A 188 -10.76 -6.12 10.56
N VAL A 189 -11.27 -7.16 11.14
CA VAL A 189 -11.95 -8.25 10.42
C VAL A 189 -13.34 -8.42 10.99
N ALA A 190 -14.35 -8.19 10.17
CA ALA A 190 -15.76 -8.42 10.50
C ALA A 190 -16.29 -9.56 9.63
N VAL A 191 -17.00 -10.49 10.22
CA VAL A 191 -17.50 -11.68 9.55
C VAL A 191 -19.02 -11.76 9.69
N PHE A 192 -19.68 -11.94 8.54
CA PHE A 192 -21.14 -12.04 8.42
C PHE A 192 -21.49 -13.34 7.73
N ARG A 193 -22.53 -14.03 8.22
CA ARG A 193 -23.04 -15.28 7.62
C ARG A 193 -24.55 -15.34 7.65
N GLY A 194 -25.13 -16.02 6.67
CA GLY A 194 -26.56 -16.28 6.55
C GLY A 194 -26.92 -16.66 5.12
N ASN A 195 -28.04 -17.39 4.94
CA ASN A 195 -28.57 -17.77 3.63
C ASN A 195 -27.53 -18.41 2.68
N GLY A 196 -26.59 -19.21 3.22
CA GLY A 196 -25.53 -19.83 2.40
C GLY A 196 -24.41 -18.86 1.99
N LEU A 197 -24.51 -17.59 2.37
CA LEU A 197 -23.49 -16.57 2.10
C LEU A 197 -22.52 -16.41 3.28
N SER A 198 -21.29 -16.17 2.96
CA SER A 198 -20.24 -15.79 3.92
C SER A 198 -19.51 -14.56 3.40
N ILE A 199 -19.65 -13.45 4.10
CA ILE A 199 -19.00 -12.17 3.79
C ILE A 199 -17.99 -11.86 4.89
N THR A 200 -16.77 -11.54 4.50
CA THR A 200 -15.74 -11.05 5.44
C THR A 200 -15.25 -9.69 4.94
N CYS A 201 -15.33 -8.71 5.82
CA CYS A 201 -14.84 -7.36 5.59
C CYS A 201 -13.52 -7.17 6.33
N PHE A 202 -12.48 -6.77 5.61
CA PHE A 202 -11.18 -6.37 6.15
C PHE A 202 -11.05 -4.86 5.99
N THR A 203 -10.82 -4.14 7.09
CA THR A 203 -10.66 -2.69 7.09
C THR A 203 -9.29 -2.34 7.68
N PHE A 204 -8.52 -1.50 7.01
CA PHE A 204 -7.19 -1.10 7.44
C PHE A 204 -6.78 0.25 6.83
N LEU A 205 -5.76 0.88 7.41
CA LEU A 205 -5.16 2.07 6.83
C LEU A 205 -4.23 1.67 5.69
N GLY A 206 -4.43 2.26 4.50
CA GLY A 206 -3.68 1.87 3.32
C GLY A 206 -3.97 2.70 2.08
N THR A 207 -3.50 2.18 0.96
CA THR A 207 -3.62 2.81 -0.35
C THR A 207 -4.20 1.85 -1.39
N GLU A 208 -4.46 2.34 -2.59
CA GLU A 208 -4.91 1.51 -3.72
C GLU A 208 -3.85 0.48 -4.17
N GLU A 209 -2.57 0.72 -3.84
CA GLU A 209 -1.46 -0.21 -4.11
C GLU A 209 -1.54 -1.52 -3.31
N ASP A 210 -2.39 -1.54 -2.28
CA ASP A 210 -2.69 -2.74 -1.51
C ASP A 210 -3.54 -3.76 -2.29
N ALA A 211 -4.13 -3.35 -3.43
CA ALA A 211 -4.76 -4.25 -4.37
C ALA A 211 -3.73 -5.10 -5.13
N PRO A 212 -4.07 -6.33 -5.53
CA PRO A 212 -3.20 -7.12 -6.40
C PRO A 212 -3.02 -6.45 -7.76
N LYS A 213 -1.82 -6.53 -8.32
CA LYS A 213 -1.50 -5.92 -9.64
C LYS A 213 -2.37 -6.44 -10.79
N ASN A 214 -2.91 -7.63 -10.67
CA ASN A 214 -3.80 -8.27 -11.66
C ASN A 214 -5.29 -8.09 -11.36
N ALA A 215 -5.67 -7.20 -10.43
CA ALA A 215 -7.06 -6.88 -10.16
C ALA A 215 -7.71 -6.14 -11.34
N THR A 216 -8.94 -6.48 -11.64
CA THR A 216 -9.76 -5.72 -12.59
C THR A 216 -10.25 -4.44 -11.91
N VAL A 217 -10.04 -3.30 -12.56
CA VAL A 217 -10.37 -1.99 -11.99
C VAL A 217 -11.69 -1.49 -12.57
N PHE A 218 -12.62 -1.11 -11.71
CA PHE A 218 -13.89 -0.46 -12.05
C PHE A 218 -13.93 0.92 -11.42
N LEU A 219 -14.21 1.94 -12.21
CA LEU A 219 -14.46 3.30 -11.72
C LEU A 219 -15.96 3.53 -11.63
N ASP A 220 -16.46 3.87 -10.44
CA ASP A 220 -17.84 4.30 -10.30
C ASP A 220 -18.00 5.75 -10.75
N PRO A 221 -18.83 6.03 -11.78
CA PRO A 221 -18.92 7.38 -12.34
C PRO A 221 -19.59 8.38 -11.38
N GLY A 222 -20.42 7.89 -10.45
CA GLY A 222 -21.11 8.73 -9.48
C GLY A 222 -20.24 9.19 -8.32
N THR A 223 -19.50 8.28 -7.72
CA THR A 223 -18.66 8.54 -6.54
C THR A 223 -17.19 8.79 -6.88
N ARG A 224 -16.77 8.46 -8.10
CA ARG A 224 -15.36 8.43 -8.55
C ARG A 224 -14.47 7.50 -7.73
N ILE A 225 -15.05 6.55 -6.99
CA ILE A 225 -14.32 5.53 -6.26
C ILE A 225 -13.88 4.44 -7.25
N ARG A 226 -12.62 4.00 -7.10
CA ARG A 226 -12.10 2.83 -7.84
C ARG A 226 -12.33 1.59 -7.01
N PHE A 227 -12.90 0.58 -7.66
CA PHE A 227 -13.09 -0.76 -7.11
C PHE A 227 -12.15 -1.72 -7.81
N TYR A 228 -11.40 -2.48 -7.04
CA TYR A 228 -10.43 -3.47 -7.50
C TYR A 228 -11.00 -4.86 -7.24
N SER A 229 -11.45 -5.54 -8.30
CA SER A 229 -12.04 -6.88 -8.22
C SER A 229 -11.02 -7.94 -8.59
N PHE A 230 -10.94 -8.99 -7.80
CA PHE A 230 -10.09 -10.15 -8.05
C PHE A 230 -10.65 -11.39 -7.37
N SER A 231 -10.13 -12.57 -7.76
CA SER A 231 -10.54 -13.83 -7.16
C SER A 231 -9.34 -14.68 -6.81
N ARG A 232 -9.47 -15.51 -5.78
CA ARG A 232 -8.48 -16.51 -5.41
C ARG A 232 -9.14 -17.70 -4.73
N ASN A 233 -8.83 -18.91 -5.22
CA ASN A 233 -9.36 -20.16 -4.68
C ASN A 233 -10.90 -20.17 -4.55
N GLY A 234 -11.61 -19.63 -5.54
CA GLY A 234 -13.07 -19.57 -5.56
C GLY A 234 -13.68 -18.46 -4.70
N ILE A 235 -12.87 -17.70 -3.95
CA ILE A 235 -13.35 -16.55 -3.18
C ILE A 235 -13.21 -15.30 -4.03
N GLN A 236 -14.32 -14.56 -4.18
CA GLN A 236 -14.34 -13.26 -4.81
C GLN A 236 -13.97 -12.18 -3.81
N ALA A 237 -13.27 -11.16 -4.28
CA ALA A 237 -12.80 -10.05 -3.46
C ALA A 237 -12.96 -8.73 -4.21
N VAL A 238 -13.44 -7.71 -3.51
CA VAL A 238 -13.50 -6.33 -4.00
C VAL A 238 -12.85 -5.43 -2.98
N LEU A 239 -11.83 -4.71 -3.41
CA LEU A 239 -11.14 -3.70 -2.61
C LEU A 239 -11.53 -2.30 -3.10
N HIS A 240 -11.76 -1.38 -2.19
CA HIS A 240 -11.85 0.05 -2.47
C HIS A 240 -11.29 0.87 -1.32
N ARG A 241 -11.07 2.16 -1.58
CA ARG A 241 -10.52 3.08 -0.59
C ARG A 241 -11.47 4.27 -0.37
N GLU A 242 -11.65 4.64 0.89
CA GLU A 242 -12.33 5.86 1.31
C GLU A 242 -11.42 6.68 2.23
N GLY A 243 -10.96 7.82 1.75
CA GLY A 243 -9.92 8.59 2.46
C GLY A 243 -8.60 7.81 2.57
N ASN A 244 -8.16 7.53 3.79
CA ASN A 244 -6.99 6.71 4.12
C ASN A 244 -7.34 5.28 4.56
N VAL A 245 -8.64 4.94 4.54
CA VAL A 245 -9.15 3.61 4.94
C VAL A 245 -9.38 2.79 3.69
N VAL A 246 -8.83 1.60 3.68
CA VAL A 246 -9.07 0.58 2.66
C VAL A 246 -10.03 -0.45 3.21
N CYS A 247 -11.04 -0.79 2.41
CA CYS A 247 -11.94 -1.88 2.69
C CYS A 247 -11.79 -2.96 1.62
N LEU A 248 -11.61 -4.19 2.08
CA LEU A 248 -11.59 -5.38 1.25
C LEU A 248 -12.74 -6.28 1.67
N LEU A 249 -13.77 -6.37 0.83
CA LEU A 249 -14.84 -7.35 1.00
C LEU A 249 -14.50 -8.62 0.27
N THR A 250 -14.80 -9.75 0.91
CA THR A 250 -14.61 -11.07 0.33
C THR A 250 -15.87 -11.91 0.53
N SER A 251 -16.26 -12.65 -0.50
CA SER A 251 -17.49 -13.48 -0.44
C SER A 251 -17.38 -14.72 -1.34
N ASN A 252 -18.28 -15.66 -1.14
CA ASN A 252 -18.57 -16.77 -2.05
C ASN A 252 -19.61 -16.43 -3.11
N MET A 253 -20.06 -15.17 -3.18
CA MET A 253 -20.93 -14.64 -4.25
C MET A 253 -20.15 -14.54 -5.57
N SER A 254 -20.86 -14.34 -6.69
CA SER A 254 -20.21 -14.00 -7.95
C SER A 254 -19.52 -12.62 -7.88
N SER A 255 -18.56 -12.39 -8.78
CA SER A 255 -17.83 -11.11 -8.83
C SER A 255 -18.76 -9.93 -9.10
N GLU A 256 -19.75 -10.12 -9.97
CA GLU A 256 -20.71 -9.07 -10.35
C GLU A 256 -21.66 -8.72 -9.19
N GLU A 257 -22.17 -9.72 -8.49
CA GLU A 257 -23.04 -9.54 -7.33
C GLU A 257 -22.27 -8.83 -6.19
N LEU A 258 -21.04 -9.25 -5.90
CA LEU A 258 -20.22 -8.64 -4.87
C LEU A 258 -19.88 -7.18 -5.21
N LEU A 259 -19.51 -6.89 -6.46
CA LEU A 259 -19.24 -5.53 -6.93
C LEU A 259 -20.50 -4.65 -6.85
N SER A 260 -21.65 -5.17 -7.27
CA SER A 260 -22.95 -4.49 -7.17
C SER A 260 -23.30 -4.16 -5.72
N LEU A 261 -23.12 -5.13 -4.83
CA LEU A 261 -23.35 -4.97 -3.39
C LEU A 261 -22.47 -3.85 -2.81
N VAL A 262 -21.18 -3.87 -3.06
CA VAL A 262 -20.24 -2.85 -2.54
C VAL A 262 -20.60 -1.46 -3.06
N ARG A 263 -20.95 -1.34 -4.32
CA ARG A 263 -21.36 -0.06 -4.94
C ARG A 263 -22.68 0.48 -4.40
N SER A 264 -23.64 -0.41 -4.14
CA SER A 264 -24.98 0.00 -3.64
C SER A 264 -24.96 0.37 -2.16
N SER A 265 -24.10 -0.27 -1.37
CA SER A 265 -24.02 -0.15 0.09
C SER A 265 -22.88 0.76 0.56
N SER A 266 -22.14 1.40 -0.36
CA SER A 266 -21.05 2.32 0.03
C SER A 266 -21.59 3.49 0.87
N PRO A 267 -21.01 3.82 2.03
CA PRO A 267 -21.51 4.83 2.98
C PRO A 267 -21.70 6.23 2.37
N HIS A 268 -21.04 6.53 1.26
CA HIS A 268 -21.20 7.81 0.57
C HIS A 268 -22.62 8.10 0.06
N LYS A 269 -23.44 7.09 -0.21
CA LYS A 269 -24.84 7.31 -0.64
C LYS A 269 -25.73 7.84 0.48
N HIS A 270 -25.41 7.58 1.74
CA HIS A 270 -26.22 8.03 2.87
C HIS A 270 -25.89 9.46 3.34
N ARG A 271 -24.77 10.08 2.89
CA ARG A 271 -24.42 11.46 3.26
C ARG A 271 -25.05 12.52 2.34
N HIS A 272 -25.70 12.16 1.24
CA HIS A 272 -26.31 13.10 0.29
C HIS A 272 -27.84 13.08 0.29
N ASN A 273 -28.46 12.79 1.43
CA ASN A 273 -29.84 13.18 1.62
C ASN A 273 -29.90 14.31 2.69
N PRO A 274 -29.74 15.60 2.31
CA PRO A 274 -30.14 16.67 3.16
C PRO A 274 -31.67 16.59 3.22
N THR A 275 -32.18 16.23 4.37
CA THR A 275 -33.59 16.34 4.72
C THR A 275 -34.17 17.64 4.18
N ALA A 276 -35.21 17.49 3.36
CA ALA A 276 -36.18 18.53 3.08
C ALA A 276 -36.82 19.06 4.38
#